data_1337d02e6c4e4a82e2d775bd0b9512e0
#
_entry.id   1337d02e6c4e4a82e2d775bd0b9512e0
#
_cell.length_a   1.000
_cell.length_b   1.000
_cell.length_c   1.000
_cell.angle_alpha   90.00
_cell.angle_beta   90.00
_cell.angle_gamma   90.00
#
_symmetry.space_group_name_H-M   'P 1'
#
loop_
_entity.id
_entity.type
_entity.pdbx_description
1 polymer ?
#
loop_
_entity_poly.entity_id
_entity_poly.type
_entity_poly.pdbx_seq_one_letter_code
_entity_poly.pdbx_strand_id
1 'polypeptide(L)'
;LGSASVHVKLIKAAQEMGIYTITTDNVPYEDSPGKKIADEYWNLNIYDVKEIVKKAKKEHIDGVICGWLDPCQRPYFQICHELGLPCYGDEKQFFKMTDKHAFKKMCEENNVDIIDEFTEADIKGNKVEFPVFVKPVDSRGSRGQAVCYTMKELLSAIEVAKEESSNGDVLIEKYIKGSQEFHVTYFFVDGEPYLLRTSDNYCGSEEMHMEKVVSCAVMPSRYTSQYIEKAHPNVVKMFKNLGIKNGPIFMQGFEDNGVFRFFDPGLRFPGVDYELVFKKVFNVDLMKAMIQIALTGKTDVVIPKDAAFIKGGRASVLYLTIRACTISHLDGE
;
A
#
# COMPACT_ATOMS: atom_id res chain seq x y z
N LEU A 1 8.82 -12.98 -1.74
CA LEU A 1 7.80 -13.62 -0.94
C LEU A 1 6.43 -13.35 -1.55
N GLY A 2 5.60 -14.40 -1.71
CA GLY A 2 4.31 -14.36 -2.38
C GLY A 2 4.40 -14.62 -3.89
N SER A 3 3.32 -15.10 -4.49
CA SER A 3 3.26 -15.50 -5.91
C SER A 3 2.02 -15.03 -6.65
N ALA A 4 1.28 -14.06 -6.09
CA ALA A 4 0.11 -13.45 -6.71
C ALA A 4 0.47 -12.71 -8.00
N SER A 5 -0.52 -12.34 -8.80
CA SER A 5 -0.36 -11.64 -10.09
C SER A 5 0.49 -10.37 -10.00
N VAL A 6 0.40 -9.62 -8.91
CA VAL A 6 1.20 -8.42 -8.67
C VAL A 6 2.71 -8.68 -8.63
N HIS A 7 3.14 -9.90 -8.27
CA HIS A 7 4.58 -10.25 -8.21
C HIS A 7 5.16 -10.62 -9.58
N VAL A 8 4.33 -10.92 -10.57
CA VAL A 8 4.78 -11.34 -11.92
C VAL A 8 5.74 -10.32 -12.53
N LYS A 9 5.44 -9.03 -12.42
CA LYS A 9 6.28 -7.96 -12.97
C LYS A 9 7.65 -7.85 -12.28
N LEU A 10 7.71 -8.14 -10.97
CA LEU A 10 8.95 -8.15 -10.21
C LEU A 10 9.82 -9.36 -10.59
N ILE A 11 9.21 -10.55 -10.69
CA ILE A 11 9.90 -11.78 -11.13
C ILE A 11 10.48 -11.59 -12.53
N LYS A 12 9.70 -11.07 -13.48
CA LYS A 12 10.17 -10.79 -14.83
C LYS A 12 11.32 -9.78 -14.86
N ALA A 13 11.23 -8.71 -14.07
CA ALA A 13 12.30 -7.72 -13.99
C ALA A 13 13.60 -8.33 -13.43
N ALA A 14 13.52 -9.25 -12.46
CA ALA A 14 14.68 -9.97 -11.94
C ALA A 14 15.30 -10.89 -13.02
N GLN A 15 14.48 -11.64 -13.74
CA GLN A 15 14.92 -12.50 -14.85
C GLN A 15 15.56 -11.69 -15.98
N GLU A 16 15.02 -10.51 -16.32
CA GLU A 16 15.64 -9.58 -17.28
C GLU A 16 17.04 -9.07 -16.82
N MET A 17 17.28 -9.08 -15.50
CA MET A 17 18.60 -8.76 -14.93
C MET A 17 19.52 -9.98 -14.84
N GLY A 18 19.11 -11.16 -15.33
CA GLY A 18 19.87 -12.41 -15.27
C GLY A 18 19.88 -13.07 -13.89
N ILE A 19 18.91 -12.74 -13.03
CA ILE A 19 18.81 -13.25 -11.66
C ILE A 19 17.90 -14.46 -11.64
N TYR A 20 18.39 -15.56 -11.04
CA TYR A 20 17.58 -16.75 -10.78
C TYR A 20 16.52 -16.45 -9.73
N THR A 21 15.27 -16.74 -10.05
CA THR A 21 14.12 -16.33 -9.26
C THR A 21 13.44 -17.49 -8.56
N ILE A 22 13.25 -17.36 -7.25
CA ILE A 22 12.51 -18.31 -6.44
C ILE A 22 11.33 -17.61 -5.80
N THR A 23 10.13 -18.17 -5.93
CA THR A 23 8.95 -17.65 -5.23
C THR A 23 8.44 -18.62 -4.18
N THR A 24 7.91 -18.10 -3.06
CA THR A 24 7.39 -18.93 -1.98
C THR A 24 6.08 -18.40 -1.42
N ASP A 25 5.12 -19.27 -1.34
CA ASP A 25 3.88 -19.19 -0.56
C ASP A 25 3.21 -20.57 -0.52
N ASN A 26 2.08 -20.68 0.18
CA ASN A 26 1.30 -21.92 0.30
C ASN A 26 0.09 -21.98 -0.65
N VAL A 27 -0.04 -21.04 -1.58
CA VAL A 27 -1.11 -21.07 -2.59
C VAL A 27 -0.81 -22.19 -3.59
N PRO A 28 -1.82 -22.98 -4.03
CA PRO A 28 -1.62 -24.01 -5.04
C PRO A 28 -0.99 -23.46 -6.33
N TYR A 29 -0.17 -24.28 -6.99
CA TYR A 29 0.51 -23.89 -8.24
C TYR A 29 -0.45 -23.35 -9.30
N GLU A 30 -1.61 -23.99 -9.45
CA GLU A 30 -2.62 -23.61 -10.45
C GLU A 30 -3.17 -22.18 -10.23
N ASP A 31 -3.23 -21.74 -8.98
CA ASP A 31 -3.75 -20.44 -8.58
C ASP A 31 -2.64 -19.38 -8.39
N SER A 32 -1.38 -19.73 -8.66
CA SER A 32 -0.20 -18.92 -8.39
C SER A 32 0.50 -18.45 -9.67
N PRO A 33 0.15 -17.30 -10.25
CA PRO A 33 0.81 -16.77 -11.45
C PRO A 33 2.33 -16.63 -11.31
N GLY A 34 2.81 -16.24 -10.13
CA GLY A 34 4.25 -16.12 -9.87
C GLY A 34 4.99 -17.44 -9.91
N LYS A 35 4.40 -18.54 -9.38
CA LYS A 35 5.02 -19.88 -9.45
C LYS A 35 5.17 -20.40 -10.86
N LYS A 36 4.25 -20.00 -11.77
CA LYS A 36 4.25 -20.44 -13.17
C LYS A 36 5.37 -19.82 -14.00
N ILE A 37 5.96 -18.70 -13.53
CA ILE A 37 6.98 -17.96 -14.28
C ILE A 37 8.34 -17.88 -13.59
N ALA A 38 8.40 -18.09 -12.26
CA ALA A 38 9.67 -18.15 -11.54
C ALA A 38 10.47 -19.40 -11.96
N ASP A 39 11.79 -19.32 -11.85
CA ASP A 39 12.69 -20.44 -12.18
C ASP A 39 12.50 -21.61 -11.20
N GLU A 40 12.18 -21.30 -9.95
CA GLU A 40 11.85 -22.29 -8.91
C GLU A 40 10.73 -21.74 -7.99
N TYR A 41 10.01 -22.63 -7.31
CA TYR A 41 9.09 -22.26 -6.26
C TYR A 41 9.15 -23.19 -5.05
N TRP A 42 8.82 -22.64 -3.87
CA TRP A 42 8.70 -23.38 -2.65
C TRP A 42 7.27 -23.31 -2.13
N ASN A 43 6.70 -24.47 -1.79
CA ASN A 43 5.38 -24.55 -1.16
C ASN A 43 5.54 -24.41 0.37
N LEU A 44 5.97 -23.21 0.81
CA LEU A 44 6.12 -22.88 2.22
C LEU A 44 5.24 -21.67 2.52
N ASN A 45 4.51 -21.73 3.63
CA ASN A 45 3.76 -20.58 4.09
C ASN A 45 4.75 -19.44 4.40
N ILE A 46 4.41 -18.20 4.02
CA ILE A 46 5.25 -17.03 4.28
C ILE A 46 5.57 -16.82 5.77
N TYR A 47 4.75 -17.35 6.66
CA TYR A 47 4.95 -17.32 8.11
C TYR A 47 5.87 -18.43 8.64
N ASP A 48 6.22 -19.40 7.82
CA ASP A 48 7.16 -20.47 8.19
C ASP A 48 8.61 -19.99 8.05
N VAL A 49 8.91 -18.85 8.69
CA VAL A 49 10.19 -18.14 8.58
C VAL A 49 11.39 -19.08 8.79
N LYS A 50 11.35 -19.95 9.79
CA LYS A 50 12.45 -20.87 10.10
C LYS A 50 12.76 -21.84 8.96
N GLU A 51 11.72 -22.40 8.33
CA GLU A 51 11.90 -23.34 7.21
C GLU A 51 12.36 -22.60 5.95
N ILE A 52 11.83 -21.39 5.71
CA ILE A 52 12.28 -20.54 4.60
C ILE A 52 13.77 -20.19 4.78
N VAL A 53 14.18 -19.74 5.97
CA VAL A 53 15.59 -19.41 6.27
C VAL A 53 16.50 -20.61 6.12
N LYS A 54 16.10 -21.78 6.63
CA LYS A 54 16.85 -23.03 6.50
C LYS A 54 17.09 -23.38 5.02
N LYS A 55 16.03 -23.31 4.20
CA LYS A 55 16.12 -23.60 2.78
C LYS A 55 16.93 -22.51 2.05
N ALA A 56 16.72 -21.24 2.36
CA ALA A 56 17.45 -20.12 1.80
C ALA A 56 18.98 -20.22 2.05
N LYS A 57 19.40 -20.65 3.25
CA LYS A 57 20.82 -20.90 3.57
C LYS A 57 21.38 -22.03 2.73
N LYS A 58 20.62 -23.10 2.53
CA LYS A 58 21.04 -24.26 1.73
C LYS A 58 21.22 -23.91 0.25
N GLU A 59 20.30 -23.11 -0.28
CA GLU A 59 20.28 -22.68 -1.69
C GLU A 59 21.13 -21.41 -1.93
N HIS A 60 21.79 -20.88 -0.89
CA HIS A 60 22.66 -19.68 -0.98
C HIS A 60 21.96 -18.46 -1.58
N ILE A 61 20.79 -18.10 -1.04
CA ILE A 61 20.00 -16.98 -1.53
C ILE A 61 20.72 -15.64 -1.28
N ASP A 62 20.87 -14.81 -2.31
CA ASP A 62 21.56 -13.51 -2.26
C ASP A 62 20.65 -12.34 -1.87
N GLY A 63 19.34 -12.47 -2.04
CA GLY A 63 18.37 -11.40 -1.73
C GLY A 63 16.96 -11.91 -1.53
N VAL A 64 16.20 -11.21 -0.72
CA VAL A 64 14.77 -11.46 -0.47
C VAL A 64 13.99 -10.18 -0.70
N ILE A 65 12.78 -10.29 -1.22
CA ILE A 65 11.91 -9.14 -1.48
C ILE A 65 10.44 -9.51 -1.25
N CYS A 66 9.66 -8.53 -0.76
CA CYS A 66 8.21 -8.63 -0.74
C CYS A 66 7.55 -7.51 -1.56
N GLY A 67 7.05 -6.91 -2.09
CA GLY A 67 6.71 -5.77 -2.97
C GLY A 67 5.37 -5.12 -2.61
N TRP A 68 4.28 -5.91 -2.47
CA TRP A 68 2.93 -5.36 -2.44
C TRP A 68 2.07 -5.78 -1.24
N LEU A 69 2.42 -6.86 -0.53
CA LEU A 69 1.52 -7.47 0.44
C LEU A 69 1.97 -7.18 1.88
N ASP A 70 1.14 -6.49 2.66
CA ASP A 70 1.40 -6.20 4.07
C ASP A 70 1.69 -7.45 4.91
N PRO A 71 0.97 -8.59 4.72
CA PRO A 71 1.29 -9.84 5.42
C PRO A 71 2.71 -10.34 5.21
N CYS A 72 3.35 -9.99 4.10
CA CYS A 72 4.70 -10.43 3.79
C CYS A 72 5.78 -9.58 4.49
N GLN A 73 5.46 -8.37 4.99
CA GLN A 73 6.46 -7.41 5.47
C GLN A 73 7.20 -7.90 6.72
N ARG A 74 6.47 -8.39 7.73
CA ARG A 74 7.11 -8.91 8.95
C ARG A 74 7.92 -10.18 8.69
N PRO A 75 7.40 -11.21 8.00
CA PRO A 75 8.22 -12.35 7.58
C PRO A 75 9.43 -11.94 6.73
N TYR A 76 9.26 -11.00 5.82
CA TYR A 76 10.35 -10.46 5.00
C TYR A 76 11.49 -9.90 5.85
N PHE A 77 11.17 -9.03 6.82
CA PHE A 77 12.16 -8.49 7.73
C PHE A 77 12.87 -9.60 8.52
N GLN A 78 12.10 -10.54 9.08
CA GLN A 78 12.66 -11.64 9.87
C GLN A 78 13.61 -12.53 9.05
N ILE A 79 13.22 -12.86 7.82
CA ILE A 79 14.05 -13.66 6.91
C ILE A 79 15.34 -12.92 6.55
N CYS A 80 15.24 -11.65 6.15
CA CYS A 80 16.42 -10.83 5.85
C CYS A 80 17.37 -10.73 7.05
N HIS A 81 16.82 -10.48 8.25
CA HIS A 81 17.60 -10.39 9.49
C HIS A 81 18.34 -11.67 9.80
N GLU A 82 17.68 -12.82 9.75
CA GLU A 82 18.26 -14.15 10.02
C GLU A 82 19.31 -14.59 8.98
N LEU A 83 19.20 -14.07 7.76
CA LEU A 83 20.15 -14.36 6.68
C LEU A 83 21.27 -13.30 6.58
N GLY A 84 21.19 -12.18 7.29
CA GLY A 84 22.11 -11.06 7.15
C GLY A 84 22.00 -10.36 5.79
N LEU A 85 20.81 -10.40 5.16
CA LEU A 85 20.56 -9.81 3.85
C LEU A 85 19.98 -8.39 3.97
N PRO A 86 20.16 -7.54 2.95
CA PRO A 86 19.54 -6.23 2.91
C PRO A 86 18.02 -6.29 3.04
N CYS A 87 17.45 -5.33 3.80
CA CYS A 87 16.02 -5.14 3.94
C CYS A 87 15.71 -3.65 3.77
N TYR A 88 14.67 -3.29 3.01
CA TYR A 88 14.32 -1.89 2.79
C TYR A 88 13.57 -1.22 3.95
N GLY A 89 13.21 -1.99 4.96
CA GLY A 89 12.57 -1.50 6.19
C GLY A 89 12.92 -2.38 7.38
N ASP A 90 12.70 -1.86 8.59
CA ASP A 90 12.83 -2.58 9.85
C ASP A 90 11.45 -2.89 10.48
N GLU A 91 11.43 -3.70 11.54
CA GLU A 91 10.20 -4.13 12.20
C GLU A 91 9.37 -2.94 12.71
N LYS A 92 10.01 -1.91 13.26
CA LYS A 92 9.33 -0.70 13.75
C LYS A 92 8.72 0.10 12.61
N GLN A 93 9.43 0.22 11.50
CA GLN A 93 8.97 0.92 10.31
C GLN A 93 7.76 0.20 9.70
N PHE A 94 7.84 -1.10 9.50
CA PHE A 94 6.71 -1.90 9.01
C PHE A 94 5.52 -1.83 9.96
N PHE A 95 5.73 -1.96 11.27
CA PHE A 95 4.66 -1.83 12.25
C PHE A 95 3.95 -0.48 12.15
N LYS A 96 4.69 0.63 12.15
CA LYS A 96 4.10 1.98 12.06
C LYS A 96 3.39 2.26 10.74
N MET A 97 3.71 1.50 9.69
CA MET A 97 3.11 1.65 8.36
C MET A 97 2.04 0.58 8.06
N THR A 98 1.66 -0.24 9.04
CA THR A 98 0.58 -1.24 8.91
C THR A 98 -0.45 -1.17 10.03
N ASP A 99 -0.03 -0.78 11.24
CA ASP A 99 -0.92 -0.57 12.37
C ASP A 99 -1.54 0.83 12.32
N LYS A 100 -2.85 0.91 12.23
CA LYS A 100 -3.57 2.17 12.04
C LYS A 100 -3.42 3.15 13.19
N HIS A 101 -3.40 2.66 14.45
CA HIS A 101 -3.21 3.51 15.61
C HIS A 101 -1.79 4.06 15.68
N ALA A 102 -0.79 3.21 15.41
CA ALA A 102 0.61 3.64 15.37
C ALA A 102 0.87 4.66 14.25
N PHE A 103 0.22 4.48 13.09
CA PHE A 103 0.27 5.43 11.99
C PHE A 103 -0.35 6.78 12.36
N LYS A 104 -1.57 6.78 12.88
CA LYS A 104 -2.27 8.02 13.27
C LYS A 104 -1.49 8.80 14.31
N LYS A 105 -1.00 8.12 15.34
CA LYS A 105 -0.12 8.74 16.36
C LYS A 105 1.12 9.35 15.72
N MET A 106 1.74 8.66 14.77
CA MET A 106 2.90 9.19 14.04
C MET A 106 2.53 10.43 13.21
N CYS A 107 1.36 10.46 12.58
CA CYS A 107 0.85 11.63 11.86
C CYS A 107 0.67 12.82 12.80
N GLU A 108 0.01 12.64 13.94
CA GLU A 108 -0.20 13.68 14.96
C GLU A 108 1.12 14.26 15.47
N GLU A 109 2.09 13.41 15.81
CA GLU A 109 3.43 13.81 16.26
C GLU A 109 4.21 14.66 15.23
N ASN A 110 3.78 14.62 13.94
CA ASN A 110 4.44 15.32 12.84
C ASN A 110 3.55 16.36 12.13
N ASN A 111 2.41 16.71 12.71
CA ASN A 111 1.42 17.64 12.13
C ASN A 111 0.97 17.23 10.71
N VAL A 112 0.73 15.95 10.51
CA VAL A 112 0.10 15.40 9.32
C VAL A 112 -1.35 15.13 9.66
N ASP A 113 -2.27 15.72 8.90
CA ASP A 113 -3.70 15.59 9.17
C ASP A 113 -4.20 14.17 8.91
N ILE A 114 -5.08 13.70 9.79
CA ILE A 114 -5.77 12.40 9.73
C ILE A 114 -7.27 12.60 9.73
N ILE A 115 -8.01 11.54 9.46
CA ILE A 115 -9.45 11.55 9.66
C ILE A 115 -9.75 11.54 11.17
N ASP A 116 -10.63 12.44 11.60
CA ASP A 116 -11.05 12.56 12.99
C ASP A 116 -11.63 11.24 13.49
N GLU A 117 -11.23 10.81 14.69
CA GLU A 117 -11.71 9.59 15.34
C GLU A 117 -12.63 9.92 16.52
N PHE A 118 -13.60 9.04 16.75
CA PHE A 118 -14.45 9.07 17.91
C PHE A 118 -14.14 7.91 18.85
N THR A 119 -14.05 8.20 20.12
CA THR A 119 -13.75 7.25 21.20
C THR A 119 -15.03 6.71 21.85
N GLU A 120 -14.91 5.66 22.66
CA GLU A 120 -16.03 5.22 23.51
C GLU A 120 -16.53 6.33 24.46
N ALA A 121 -15.65 7.23 24.90
CA ALA A 121 -16.02 8.37 25.71
C ALA A 121 -16.90 9.36 24.93
N ASP A 122 -16.63 9.55 23.64
CA ASP A 122 -17.44 10.40 22.77
C ASP A 122 -18.81 9.79 22.51
N ILE A 123 -18.89 8.45 22.36
CA ILE A 123 -20.16 7.74 22.24
C ILE A 123 -21.01 7.91 23.52
N LYS A 124 -20.41 7.63 24.70
CA LYS A 124 -21.07 7.77 26.00
C LYS A 124 -21.48 9.23 26.30
N GLY A 125 -20.66 10.18 25.84
CA GLY A 125 -20.90 11.61 25.98
C GLY A 125 -21.84 12.21 24.92
N ASN A 126 -22.36 11.40 23.98
CA ASN A 126 -23.18 11.82 22.84
C ASN A 126 -22.52 12.95 22.00
N LYS A 127 -21.20 12.83 21.81
CA LYS A 127 -20.37 13.80 21.06
C LYS A 127 -20.07 13.37 19.64
N VAL A 128 -20.59 12.22 19.21
CA VAL A 128 -20.35 11.68 17.86
C VAL A 128 -21.10 12.52 16.84
N GLU A 129 -20.36 13.04 15.85
CA GLU A 129 -20.93 13.80 14.73
C GLU A 129 -21.19 12.85 13.55
N PHE A 130 -22.43 12.60 13.21
CA PHE A 130 -22.82 11.73 12.09
C PHE A 130 -22.78 12.46 10.75
N PRO A 131 -22.50 11.73 9.63
CA PRO A 131 -22.25 10.30 9.55
C PRO A 131 -20.83 9.90 9.99
N VAL A 132 -20.69 8.66 10.49
CA VAL A 132 -19.42 8.07 10.86
C VAL A 132 -19.17 6.77 10.10
N PHE A 133 -17.90 6.40 9.97
CA PHE A 133 -17.45 5.18 9.36
C PHE A 133 -16.83 4.25 10.41
N VAL A 134 -17.38 3.06 10.54
CA VAL A 134 -16.91 2.03 11.47
C VAL A 134 -16.11 0.98 10.70
N LYS A 135 -14.97 0.57 11.22
CA LYS A 135 -14.14 -0.49 10.63
C LYS A 135 -13.35 -1.25 11.69
N PRO A 136 -13.09 -2.57 11.50
CA PRO A 136 -12.11 -3.29 12.29
C PRO A 136 -10.70 -2.70 12.07
N VAL A 137 -9.85 -2.74 13.10
CA VAL A 137 -8.46 -2.23 13.00
C VAL A 137 -7.63 -3.01 12.01
N ASP A 138 -7.82 -4.31 11.94
CA ASP A 138 -6.96 -5.28 11.24
C ASP A 138 -7.67 -6.09 10.14
N SER A 139 -8.95 -5.82 9.86
CA SER A 139 -9.71 -6.50 8.81
C SER A 139 -9.28 -6.06 7.40
N ARG A 140 -9.43 -6.98 6.45
CA ARG A 140 -9.08 -6.80 5.04
C ARG A 140 -10.29 -7.03 4.15
N GLY A 141 -10.26 -6.42 2.96
CA GLY A 141 -11.31 -6.61 1.96
C GLY A 141 -12.65 -6.03 2.38
N SER A 142 -12.65 -4.92 3.11
CA SER A 142 -13.83 -4.17 3.52
C SER A 142 -14.83 -4.94 4.40
N ARG A 143 -14.44 -6.05 5.02
CA ARG A 143 -15.30 -6.81 5.94
C ARG A 143 -15.47 -6.06 7.26
N GLY A 144 -16.67 -6.12 7.82
CA GLY A 144 -17.01 -5.45 9.08
C GLY A 144 -17.03 -3.91 9.00
N GLN A 145 -17.03 -3.33 7.81
CA GLN A 145 -17.05 -1.88 7.61
C GLN A 145 -18.48 -1.40 7.33
N ALA A 146 -18.87 -0.29 7.96
CA ALA A 146 -20.17 0.32 7.77
C ALA A 146 -20.14 1.84 7.87
N VAL A 147 -20.97 2.53 7.08
CA VAL A 147 -21.31 3.94 7.27
C VAL A 147 -22.55 4.00 8.17
N CYS A 148 -22.51 4.79 9.23
CA CYS A 148 -23.58 4.93 10.20
C CYS A 148 -24.07 6.38 10.24
N TYR A 149 -25.36 6.57 10.17
CA TYR A 149 -26.03 7.87 10.20
C TYR A 149 -26.71 8.14 11.53
N THR A 150 -26.83 7.13 12.39
CA THR A 150 -27.49 7.21 13.68
C THR A 150 -26.69 6.45 14.75
N MET A 151 -26.91 6.80 16.03
CA MET A 151 -26.31 6.10 17.16
C MET A 151 -26.72 4.61 17.19
N LYS A 152 -27.94 4.28 16.80
CA LYS A 152 -28.40 2.89 16.75
C LYS A 152 -27.63 2.07 15.72
N GLU A 153 -27.42 2.62 14.53
CA GLU A 153 -26.61 1.99 13.48
C GLU A 153 -25.16 1.83 13.94
N LEU A 154 -24.60 2.88 14.56
CA LEU A 154 -23.24 2.86 15.09
C LEU A 154 -23.03 1.72 16.09
N LEU A 155 -23.90 1.58 17.09
CA LEU A 155 -23.79 0.52 18.10
C LEU A 155 -23.88 -0.88 17.48
N SER A 156 -24.77 -1.07 16.51
CA SER A 156 -24.87 -2.35 15.78
C SER A 156 -23.62 -2.63 14.93
N ALA A 157 -23.09 -1.61 14.27
CA ALA A 157 -21.89 -1.75 13.41
C ALA A 157 -20.64 -2.04 14.24
N ILE A 158 -20.52 -1.50 15.44
CA ILE A 158 -19.40 -1.79 16.36
C ILE A 158 -19.36 -3.28 16.69
N GLU A 159 -20.49 -3.90 17.00
CA GLU A 159 -20.51 -5.33 17.33
C GLU A 159 -20.08 -6.19 16.13
N VAL A 160 -20.58 -5.91 14.94
CA VAL A 160 -20.15 -6.60 13.71
C VAL A 160 -18.66 -6.39 13.45
N ALA A 161 -18.15 -5.17 13.63
CA ALA A 161 -16.75 -4.85 13.43
C ALA A 161 -15.83 -5.57 14.43
N LYS A 162 -16.27 -5.72 15.69
CA LYS A 162 -15.56 -6.48 16.71
C LYS A 162 -15.44 -7.97 16.39
N GLU A 163 -16.48 -8.56 15.82
CA GLU A 163 -16.49 -9.97 15.41
C GLU A 163 -15.51 -10.24 14.26
N GLU A 164 -15.32 -9.26 13.37
CA GLU A 164 -14.42 -9.36 12.23
C GLU A 164 -12.95 -8.96 12.56
N SER A 165 -12.73 -8.34 13.72
CA SER A 165 -11.39 -7.98 14.21
C SER A 165 -10.74 -9.13 14.96
N SER A 166 -9.47 -9.40 14.73
CA SER A 166 -8.74 -10.48 15.41
C SER A 166 -8.54 -10.24 16.91
N ASN A 167 -8.55 -8.98 17.34
CA ASN A 167 -8.37 -8.56 18.73
C ASN A 167 -9.60 -7.83 19.32
N GLY A 168 -10.66 -7.68 18.52
CA GLY A 168 -11.87 -6.97 18.91
C GLY A 168 -11.78 -5.44 18.87
N ASP A 169 -10.69 -4.88 18.36
CA ASP A 169 -10.50 -3.44 18.24
C ASP A 169 -11.21 -2.87 17.01
N VAL A 170 -11.83 -1.70 17.18
CA VAL A 170 -12.64 -1.03 16.18
C VAL A 170 -12.25 0.44 16.08
N LEU A 171 -12.17 0.94 14.87
CA LEU A 171 -12.04 2.36 14.57
C LEU A 171 -13.38 2.97 14.19
N ILE A 172 -13.68 4.14 14.76
CA ILE A 172 -14.86 4.94 14.44
C ILE A 172 -14.36 6.29 13.95
N GLU A 173 -14.51 6.54 12.66
CA GLU A 173 -13.99 7.73 12.01
C GLU A 173 -15.13 8.59 11.48
N LYS A 174 -14.89 9.90 11.37
CA LYS A 174 -15.77 10.80 10.62
C LYS A 174 -15.92 10.28 9.18
N TYR A 175 -17.13 10.13 8.70
CA TYR A 175 -17.34 9.78 7.29
C TYR A 175 -17.22 11.01 6.42
N ILE A 176 -16.18 11.03 5.58
CA ILE A 176 -15.91 12.12 4.67
C ILE A 176 -16.71 11.89 3.39
N LYS A 177 -17.78 12.66 3.20
CA LYS A 177 -18.67 12.57 2.04
C LYS A 177 -18.41 13.71 1.07
N GLY A 178 -18.30 13.37 -0.22
CA GLY A 178 -18.15 14.34 -1.29
C GLY A 178 -16.75 14.92 -1.47
N SER A 179 -15.79 14.53 -0.62
CA SER A 179 -14.37 14.88 -0.80
C SER A 179 -13.70 13.98 -1.82
N GLN A 180 -12.62 14.47 -2.43
CA GLN A 180 -11.85 13.70 -3.40
C GLN A 180 -10.93 12.71 -2.70
N GLU A 181 -11.07 11.41 -3.00
CA GLU A 181 -10.08 10.44 -2.57
C GLU A 181 -8.74 10.75 -3.23
N PHE A 182 -7.73 10.99 -2.40
CA PHE A 182 -6.42 11.49 -2.76
C PHE A 182 -5.33 10.56 -2.28
N HIS A 183 -4.47 10.11 -3.19
CA HIS A 183 -3.37 9.23 -2.85
C HIS A 183 -2.03 9.86 -3.19
N VAL A 184 -1.02 9.53 -2.39
CA VAL A 184 0.37 9.91 -2.63
C VAL A 184 1.27 8.69 -2.61
N THR A 185 2.32 8.73 -3.44
CA THR A 185 3.35 7.70 -3.45
C THR A 185 4.72 8.34 -3.53
N TYR A 186 5.60 7.88 -2.66
CA TYR A 186 7.01 8.25 -2.63
C TYR A 186 7.89 7.05 -2.95
N PHE A 187 9.10 7.33 -3.38
CA PHE A 187 10.19 6.38 -3.38
C PHE A 187 11.39 7.02 -2.71
N PHE A 188 11.97 6.33 -1.76
CA PHE A 188 13.15 6.78 -1.05
C PHE A 188 14.40 6.19 -1.68
N VAL A 189 15.44 7.03 -1.83
CA VAL A 189 16.77 6.63 -2.26
C VAL A 189 17.77 7.27 -1.29
N ASP A 190 18.50 6.45 -0.55
CA ASP A 190 19.48 6.88 0.45
C ASP A 190 18.94 7.92 1.46
N GLY A 191 17.68 7.78 1.83
CA GLY A 191 16.99 8.67 2.79
C GLY A 191 16.38 9.93 2.17
N GLU A 192 16.55 10.16 0.87
CA GLU A 192 15.91 11.26 0.18
C GLU A 192 14.58 10.83 -0.45
N PRO A 193 13.48 11.54 -0.14
CA PRO A 193 12.15 11.25 -0.67
C PRO A 193 11.95 11.85 -2.04
N TYR A 194 11.46 11.06 -2.97
CA TYR A 194 10.98 11.52 -4.27
C TYR A 194 9.47 11.31 -4.34
N LEU A 195 8.71 12.38 -4.52
CA LEU A 195 7.27 12.28 -4.76
C LEU A 195 7.04 11.78 -6.19
N LEU A 196 6.65 10.50 -6.30
CA LEU A 196 6.42 9.87 -7.59
C LEU A 196 5.04 10.19 -8.17
N ARG A 197 4.05 10.21 -7.28
CA ARG A 197 2.64 10.25 -7.68
C ARG A 197 1.81 10.99 -6.65
N THR A 198 0.91 11.79 -7.17
CA THR A 198 -0.36 12.14 -6.56
C THR A 198 -1.47 11.64 -7.47
N SER A 199 -2.59 11.20 -6.95
CA SER A 199 -3.73 10.82 -7.79
C SER A 199 -5.06 11.18 -7.18
N ASP A 200 -6.01 11.51 -8.07
CA ASP A 200 -7.44 11.51 -7.77
C ASP A 200 -7.96 10.11 -8.03
N ASN A 201 -8.51 9.47 -7.02
CA ASN A 201 -9.10 8.15 -7.14
C ASN A 201 -10.62 8.26 -7.21
N TYR A 202 -11.22 7.49 -8.09
CA TYR A 202 -12.65 7.41 -8.29
C TYR A 202 -13.10 6.00 -8.01
N CYS A 203 -14.04 5.87 -7.08
CA CYS A 203 -14.63 4.58 -6.73
C CYS A 203 -15.85 4.27 -7.58
N GLY A 204 -16.31 3.04 -7.54
CA GLY A 204 -17.55 2.63 -8.17
C GLY A 204 -18.78 3.25 -7.52
N SER A 205 -19.97 3.02 -8.10
CA SER A 205 -21.20 3.60 -7.57
C SER A 205 -21.71 2.90 -6.31
N GLU A 206 -22.38 3.66 -5.43
CA GLU A 206 -23.08 3.13 -4.26
C GLU A 206 -24.20 2.14 -4.66
N GLU A 207 -24.88 2.38 -5.78
CA GLU A 207 -25.95 1.51 -6.29
C GLU A 207 -25.46 0.09 -6.64
N MET A 208 -24.16 -0.03 -6.98
CA MET A 208 -23.52 -1.31 -7.29
C MET A 208 -22.78 -1.90 -6.07
N HIS A 209 -22.85 -1.28 -4.91
CA HIS A 209 -22.07 -1.61 -3.71
C HIS A 209 -20.56 -1.63 -3.98
N MET A 210 -20.08 -0.74 -4.83
CA MET A 210 -18.69 -0.61 -5.26
C MET A 210 -18.04 0.72 -4.81
N GLU A 211 -18.68 1.44 -3.91
CA GLU A 211 -18.21 2.73 -3.40
C GLU A 211 -16.83 2.68 -2.71
N LYS A 212 -16.36 1.49 -2.39
CA LYS A 212 -15.04 1.24 -1.77
C LYS A 212 -14.03 0.64 -2.75
N VAL A 213 -14.41 0.44 -4.00
CA VAL A 213 -13.57 -0.17 -5.03
C VAL A 213 -13.12 0.93 -5.98
N VAL A 214 -11.82 1.20 -6.01
CA VAL A 214 -11.24 2.14 -6.96
C VAL A 214 -11.44 1.62 -8.37
N SER A 215 -12.17 2.36 -9.19
CA SER A 215 -12.43 2.07 -10.61
C SER A 215 -11.50 2.85 -11.54
N CYS A 216 -11.01 4.00 -11.11
CA CYS A 216 -10.09 4.83 -11.89
C CYS A 216 -9.16 5.61 -10.97
N ALA A 217 -7.90 5.71 -11.34
CA ALA A 217 -6.93 6.62 -10.73
C ALA A 217 -6.39 7.55 -11.81
N VAL A 218 -6.52 8.86 -11.60
CA VAL A 218 -6.01 9.90 -12.51
C VAL A 218 -4.81 10.59 -11.88
N MET A 219 -3.73 10.71 -12.62
CA MET A 219 -2.47 11.32 -12.16
C MET A 219 -1.94 12.32 -13.22
N PRO A 220 -1.32 13.42 -12.77
CA PRO A 220 -1.28 13.88 -11.39
C PRO A 220 -2.66 14.28 -10.89
N SER A 221 -2.86 14.29 -9.57
CA SER A 221 -4.05 14.85 -8.95
C SER A 221 -4.19 16.34 -9.31
N ARG A 222 -5.42 16.80 -9.43
CA ARG A 222 -5.73 18.24 -9.57
C ARG A 222 -5.22 19.05 -8.37
N TYR A 223 -4.99 18.41 -7.23
CA TYR A 223 -4.53 19.01 -5.99
C TYR A 223 -3.02 18.89 -5.74
N THR A 224 -2.24 18.44 -6.72
CA THR A 224 -0.78 18.19 -6.57
C THR A 224 -0.04 19.40 -6.02
N SER A 225 -0.25 20.59 -6.62
CA SER A 225 0.45 21.81 -6.18
C SER A 225 0.05 22.21 -4.76
N GLN A 226 -1.24 22.11 -4.42
CA GLN A 226 -1.75 22.41 -3.10
C GLN A 226 -1.20 21.42 -2.04
N TYR A 227 -1.11 20.13 -2.37
CA TYR A 227 -0.49 19.12 -1.53
C TYR A 227 0.99 19.43 -1.25
N ILE A 228 1.75 19.79 -2.31
CA ILE A 228 3.17 20.12 -2.18
C ILE A 228 3.38 21.33 -1.26
N GLU A 229 2.50 22.31 -1.34
CA GLU A 229 2.57 23.50 -0.51
C GLU A 229 2.17 23.21 0.96
N LYS A 230 1.06 22.52 1.19
CA LYS A 230 0.41 22.44 2.50
C LYS A 230 0.81 21.23 3.34
N ALA A 231 0.90 20.03 2.74
CA ALA A 231 1.05 18.78 3.49
C ALA A 231 2.40 18.08 3.27
N HIS A 232 2.96 18.15 2.06
CA HIS A 232 4.20 17.47 1.69
C HIS A 232 5.37 17.74 2.66
N PRO A 233 5.65 18.96 3.15
CA PRO A 233 6.77 19.19 4.06
C PRO A 233 6.67 18.38 5.37
N ASN A 234 5.47 18.31 5.95
CA ASN A 234 5.22 17.55 7.18
C ASN A 234 5.29 16.03 6.93
N VAL A 235 4.75 15.57 5.81
CA VAL A 235 4.81 14.16 5.40
C VAL A 235 6.25 13.70 5.18
N VAL A 236 7.06 14.51 4.49
CA VAL A 236 8.48 14.21 4.30
C VAL A 236 9.23 14.17 5.62
N LYS A 237 8.98 15.15 6.49
CA LYS A 237 9.57 15.18 7.85
C LYS A 237 9.20 13.92 8.63
N MET A 238 7.94 13.52 8.60
CA MET A 238 7.44 12.31 9.27
C MET A 238 8.20 11.05 8.81
N PHE A 239 8.36 10.85 7.50
CA PHE A 239 9.06 9.69 6.97
C PHE A 239 10.58 9.74 7.22
N LYS A 240 11.20 10.93 7.19
CA LYS A 240 12.60 11.11 7.60
C LYS A 240 12.79 10.80 9.10
N ASN A 241 11.87 11.21 9.96
CA ASN A 241 11.87 10.88 11.39
C ASN A 241 11.65 9.37 11.65
N LEU A 242 10.89 8.70 10.80
CA LEU A 242 10.74 7.25 10.83
C LEU A 242 12.02 6.52 10.39
N GLY A 243 12.96 7.22 9.76
CA GLY A 243 14.26 6.69 9.36
C GLY A 243 14.24 5.89 8.07
N ILE A 244 13.25 6.10 7.20
CA ILE A 244 13.18 5.43 5.90
C ILE A 244 14.40 5.77 5.05
N LYS A 245 15.04 4.73 4.50
CA LYS A 245 16.22 4.88 3.64
C LYS A 245 15.92 4.62 2.19
N ASN A 246 15.27 3.51 1.89
CA ASN A 246 15.04 3.07 0.51
C ASN A 246 13.62 2.48 0.36
N GLY A 247 13.12 2.47 -0.88
CA GLY A 247 11.90 1.77 -1.23
C GLY A 247 10.64 2.65 -1.30
N PRO A 248 9.51 2.05 -1.68
CA PRO A 248 8.26 2.74 -1.92
C PRO A 248 7.45 2.93 -0.65
N ILE A 249 6.80 4.08 -0.56
CA ILE A 249 5.80 4.40 0.47
C ILE A 249 4.59 4.99 -0.21
N PHE A 250 3.41 4.63 0.25
CA PHE A 250 2.20 5.33 -0.15
C PHE A 250 1.35 5.70 1.07
N MET A 251 0.48 6.67 0.88
CA MET A 251 -0.62 6.97 1.79
C MET A 251 -1.90 7.21 1.00
N GLN A 252 -2.99 6.69 1.53
CA GLN A 252 -4.35 6.95 1.08
C GLN A 252 -5.01 7.95 2.00
N GLY A 253 -5.75 8.88 1.42
CA GLY A 253 -6.41 9.93 2.15
C GLY A 253 -7.51 10.59 1.33
N PHE A 254 -7.99 11.70 1.84
CA PHE A 254 -8.95 12.58 1.17
C PHE A 254 -8.40 14.01 1.11
N GLU A 255 -8.67 14.68 0.01
CA GLU A 255 -8.65 16.13 0.01
C GLU A 255 -10.04 16.61 0.48
N ASP A 256 -10.09 17.25 1.64
CA ASP A 256 -11.28 17.73 2.31
C ASP A 256 -11.16 19.22 2.60
N ASN A 257 -11.79 20.04 1.72
CA ASN A 257 -11.81 21.51 1.86
C ASN A 257 -10.43 22.15 2.05
N GLY A 258 -9.42 21.67 1.33
CA GLY A 258 -8.06 22.21 1.38
C GLY A 258 -7.16 21.55 2.42
N VAL A 259 -7.63 20.51 3.12
CA VAL A 259 -6.89 19.70 4.09
C VAL A 259 -6.72 18.28 3.54
N PHE A 260 -5.50 17.74 3.63
CA PHE A 260 -5.20 16.36 3.19
C PHE A 260 -5.20 15.41 4.39
N ARG A 261 -6.27 14.64 4.56
CA ARG A 261 -6.48 13.74 5.68
C ARG A 261 -6.16 12.30 5.30
N PHE A 262 -5.12 11.73 5.93
CA PHE A 262 -4.68 10.36 5.62
C PHE A 262 -5.30 9.33 6.56
N PHE A 263 -5.53 8.11 6.05
CA PHE A 263 -6.17 7.03 6.81
C PHE A 263 -5.53 5.65 6.62
N ASP A 264 -4.76 5.43 5.55
CA ASP A 264 -4.14 4.12 5.27
C ASP A 264 -2.76 4.31 4.61
N PRO A 265 -1.69 3.89 5.28
CA PRO A 265 -0.34 3.95 4.74
C PRO A 265 0.13 2.58 4.26
N GLY A 266 1.28 2.54 3.59
CA GLY A 266 2.01 1.31 3.32
C GLY A 266 3.48 1.58 2.99
N LEU A 267 4.38 0.86 3.65
CA LEU A 267 5.80 0.82 3.29
C LEU A 267 6.00 -0.25 2.21
N ARG A 268 5.39 -0.05 1.05
CA ARG A 268 5.36 -0.93 -0.11
C ARG A 268 4.78 -0.23 -1.32
N PHE A 269 4.78 -0.89 -2.46
CA PHE A 269 4.01 -0.40 -3.61
C PHE A 269 2.50 -0.48 -3.35
N PRO A 270 1.72 0.52 -3.74
CA PRO A 270 0.27 0.44 -3.78
C PRO A 270 -0.21 -0.51 -4.88
N GLY A 271 -1.46 -0.98 -4.80
CA GLY A 271 -2.04 -1.92 -5.76
C GLY A 271 -2.45 -1.33 -7.11
N VAL A 272 -2.04 -0.13 -7.43
CA VAL A 272 -2.45 0.62 -8.64
C VAL A 272 -1.28 0.78 -9.62
N ASP A 273 -0.85 -0.16 -10.29
CA ASP A 273 0.15 -0.27 -11.39
C ASP A 273 0.83 1.04 -11.90
N TYR A 274 0.98 2.06 -11.05
CA TYR A 274 1.57 3.36 -11.40
C TYR A 274 3.04 3.25 -11.83
N GLU A 275 3.73 2.22 -11.38
CA GLU A 275 5.11 1.96 -11.75
C GLU A 275 5.25 1.66 -13.24
N LEU A 276 4.21 1.15 -13.89
CA LEU A 276 4.17 0.99 -15.35
C LEU A 276 4.08 2.35 -16.04
N VAL A 277 3.25 3.26 -15.52
CA VAL A 277 3.18 4.64 -15.99
C VAL A 277 4.54 5.31 -15.82
N PHE A 278 5.18 5.13 -14.68
CA PHE A 278 6.48 5.70 -14.36
C PHE A 278 7.58 5.21 -15.32
N LYS A 279 7.60 3.90 -15.57
CA LYS A 279 8.51 3.29 -16.55
C LYS A 279 8.27 3.85 -17.96
N LYS A 280 7.00 3.96 -18.39
CA LYS A 280 6.64 4.45 -19.73
C LYS A 280 6.99 5.94 -19.91
N VAL A 281 6.74 6.78 -18.93
CA VAL A 281 6.93 8.24 -19.05
C VAL A 281 8.38 8.66 -18.84
N PHE A 282 9.05 8.07 -17.87
CA PHE A 282 10.39 8.49 -17.44
C PHE A 282 11.50 7.52 -17.83
N ASN A 283 11.17 6.33 -18.34
CA ASN A 283 12.10 5.23 -18.56
C ASN A 283 12.84 4.81 -17.27
N VAL A 284 12.18 4.93 -16.13
CA VAL A 284 12.70 4.54 -14.80
C VAL A 284 11.99 3.28 -14.34
N ASP A 285 12.77 2.23 -14.10
CA ASP A 285 12.25 0.93 -13.68
C ASP A 285 12.38 0.75 -12.17
N LEU A 286 11.28 1.00 -11.46
CA LEU A 286 11.22 0.87 -10.00
C LEU A 286 11.34 -0.60 -9.54
N MET A 287 11.00 -1.57 -10.39
CA MET A 287 11.19 -2.99 -10.07
C MET A 287 12.67 -3.32 -10.00
N LYS A 288 13.45 -2.86 -10.99
CA LYS A 288 14.92 -3.03 -10.98
C LYS A 288 15.55 -2.33 -9.79
N ALA A 289 15.07 -1.13 -9.43
CA ALA A 289 15.53 -0.43 -8.23
C ALA A 289 15.30 -1.24 -6.95
N MET A 290 14.13 -1.85 -6.78
CA MET A 290 13.84 -2.69 -5.62
C MET A 290 14.69 -3.96 -5.59
N ILE A 291 14.96 -4.56 -6.73
CA ILE A 291 15.83 -5.73 -6.83
C ILE A 291 17.27 -5.36 -6.45
N GLN A 292 17.79 -4.22 -6.91
CA GLN A 292 19.09 -3.71 -6.49
C GLN A 292 19.15 -3.52 -4.96
N ILE A 293 18.13 -2.91 -4.37
CA ILE A 293 18.05 -2.72 -2.92
C ILE A 293 18.05 -4.09 -2.20
N ALA A 294 17.33 -5.08 -2.70
CA ALA A 294 17.28 -6.40 -2.08
C ALA A 294 18.62 -7.14 -2.12
N LEU A 295 19.44 -6.91 -3.15
CA LEU A 295 20.74 -7.56 -3.32
C LEU A 295 21.88 -6.79 -2.63
N THR A 296 21.82 -5.45 -2.62
CA THR A 296 22.98 -4.62 -2.24
C THR A 296 22.69 -3.62 -1.11
N GLY A 297 21.43 -3.47 -0.72
CA GLY A 297 20.98 -2.42 0.20
C GLY A 297 20.88 -1.03 -0.42
N LYS A 298 21.21 -0.87 -1.72
CA LYS A 298 21.25 0.41 -2.43
C LYS A 298 20.66 0.29 -3.83
N THR A 299 20.39 1.43 -4.45
CA THR A 299 19.99 1.51 -5.87
C THR A 299 20.66 2.74 -6.51
N ASP A 300 20.92 2.66 -7.79
CA ASP A 300 21.41 3.75 -8.63
C ASP A 300 20.31 4.46 -9.43
N VAL A 301 19.04 4.18 -9.08
CA VAL A 301 17.89 4.77 -9.77
C VAL A 301 17.91 6.29 -9.65
N VAL A 302 17.75 6.97 -10.78
CA VAL A 302 17.62 8.43 -10.86
C VAL A 302 16.17 8.79 -11.08
N ILE A 303 15.56 9.43 -10.10
CA ILE A 303 14.16 9.84 -10.13
C ILE A 303 14.10 11.36 -10.38
N PRO A 304 13.34 11.83 -11.39
CA PRO A 304 13.14 13.26 -11.60
C PRO A 304 12.48 13.93 -10.38
N LYS A 305 12.94 15.14 -10.02
CA LYS A 305 12.39 15.86 -8.87
C LYS A 305 10.93 16.29 -9.06
N ASP A 306 10.52 16.49 -10.29
CA ASP A 306 9.17 16.88 -10.72
C ASP A 306 8.33 15.70 -11.22
N ALA A 307 8.73 14.46 -10.85
CA ALA A 307 8.09 13.22 -11.30
C ALA A 307 6.58 13.20 -11.08
N ALA A 308 6.11 13.77 -9.99
CA ALA A 308 4.69 13.82 -9.66
C ALA A 308 3.84 14.57 -10.70
N PHE A 309 4.43 15.44 -11.53
CA PHE A 309 3.73 16.19 -12.57
C PHE A 309 3.72 15.51 -13.95
N ILE A 310 4.31 14.32 -14.07
CA ILE A 310 4.29 13.50 -15.29
C ILE A 310 4.68 14.30 -16.54
N LYS A 311 5.77 15.08 -16.47
CA LYS A 311 6.25 15.98 -17.55
C LYS A 311 5.16 16.92 -18.10
N GLY A 312 4.22 17.35 -17.26
CA GLY A 312 3.09 18.18 -17.65
C GLY A 312 1.95 17.42 -18.35
N GLY A 313 2.07 16.10 -18.50
CA GLY A 313 1.03 15.23 -19.04
C GLY A 313 0.04 14.75 -17.98
N ARG A 314 -0.82 13.82 -18.40
CA ARG A 314 -1.73 13.08 -17.53
C ARG A 314 -1.70 11.60 -17.88
N ALA A 315 -1.91 10.77 -16.87
CA ALA A 315 -2.12 9.33 -17.04
C ALA A 315 -3.32 8.88 -16.22
N SER A 316 -3.97 7.83 -16.65
CA SER A 316 -5.04 7.20 -15.89
C SER A 316 -4.85 5.69 -15.89
N VAL A 317 -5.22 5.05 -14.78
CA VAL A 317 -5.34 3.60 -14.66
C VAL A 317 -6.81 3.30 -14.46
N LEU A 318 -7.36 2.50 -15.36
CA LEU A 318 -8.76 2.05 -15.31
C LEU A 318 -8.80 0.61 -14.84
N TYR A 319 -9.66 0.32 -13.86
CA TYR A 319 -9.93 -1.03 -13.39
C TYR A 319 -11.28 -1.47 -13.92
N LEU A 320 -11.28 -2.36 -14.91
CA LEU A 320 -12.49 -2.90 -15.49
C LEU A 320 -12.99 -4.04 -14.61
N THR A 321 -14.13 -3.83 -13.96
CA THR A 321 -14.84 -4.89 -13.24
C THR A 321 -15.75 -5.60 -14.23
N ILE A 322 -15.49 -6.88 -14.43
CA ILE A 322 -16.32 -7.76 -15.30
C ILE A 322 -16.85 -8.91 -14.46
N ARG A 323 -18.08 -9.37 -14.81
CA ARG A 323 -18.58 -10.65 -14.31
C ARG A 323 -17.77 -11.78 -14.95
N ALA A 324 -17.75 -12.96 -14.31
CA ALA A 324 -17.08 -14.13 -14.87
C ALA A 324 -17.52 -14.35 -16.32
N CYS A 325 -16.61 -14.09 -17.27
CA CYS A 325 -16.85 -14.21 -18.70
C CYS A 325 -15.51 -14.44 -19.41
N THR A 326 -15.58 -14.81 -20.68
CA THR A 326 -14.42 -14.87 -21.57
C THR A 326 -14.34 -13.56 -22.35
N ILE A 327 -13.24 -12.84 -22.23
CA ILE A 327 -12.95 -11.69 -23.09
C ILE A 327 -12.41 -12.25 -24.39
N SER A 328 -13.17 -12.13 -25.49
CA SER A 328 -12.75 -12.58 -26.80
C SER A 328 -11.93 -11.55 -27.57
N HIS A 329 -12.09 -10.28 -27.23
CA HIS A 329 -11.40 -9.17 -27.88
C HIS A 329 -11.30 -7.96 -26.97
N LEU A 330 -10.18 -7.24 -27.04
CA LEU A 330 -9.96 -5.97 -26.36
C LEU A 330 -9.30 -5.01 -27.35
N ASP A 331 -10.03 -3.96 -27.74
CA ASP A 331 -9.52 -2.89 -28.59
C ASP A 331 -9.07 -1.70 -27.74
N GLY A 332 -7.98 -1.10 -28.11
CA GLY A 332 -7.45 0.11 -27.51
C GLY A 332 -5.92 0.11 -27.55
N GLU A 333 -5.32 1.22 -27.91
CA GLU A 333 -3.87 1.48 -27.83
C GLU A 333 -3.50 2.18 -26.50
#